data_721ba34df41a8c5f78cd72ff622fe222
#
_entry.id   721ba34df41a8c5f78cd72ff622fe222
#
_cell.length_a   1.000
_cell.length_b   1.000
_cell.length_c   1.000
_cell.angle_alpha   90.00
_cell.angle_beta   90.00
_cell.angle_gamma   90.00
#
_symmetry.space_group_name_H-M   'P 1'
#
loop_
_entity.id
_entity.type
_entity.pdbx_description
1 polymer ?
#
loop_
_entity_poly.entity_id
_entity_poly.type
_entity_poly.pdbx_seq_one_letter_code
_entity_poly.pdbx_strand_id
1 'polypeptide(L)'
;MIRKWTKTLTSLFLLSSFVLCTEKKEENNDSLLAGLLVLVANQIRVNTVTDLTNESSADYNENKWGLITGSTLNSWVSNWQSNRPSGITGKLVVLQTDAANRVSGDGHNAYIKSDPSSGVYVYLLNDYTTPDLPSGGFRFNQTRDSGLFNNSIRYQANGTFVDDWLNTYNIDPTKDLVVFAAGTGNGTTVSADPGAATATVAGAIQDITRGFYWLRYWGVDVKHLAILNGNLRYNITNNFVQTAQTSTTKSTLPTTKGTFSVRQLRVDNTAITLGLEDVYEIAKNNLTTSNVFGITNTQFLIDARPSTQFGSGRSAGVNGDTSQYITTGFDSAGAPVVWGASGDTNSANTAGKTYVPFEGNIKGAVSFPWLALFEGIPDSGNTSGVTATAFNNGYRYKSKSALANIFANKGYVAGSTVISQCRTNFEAQVNGFASLNILGYPTAYYDGSLVEWTALVSSHPDNHTNQVPSDFKWRTDLASVSVFGYNPQISNSGNVGSAISRVKPAPVNLQATTSKKFIQEDKAYKY
;
A
#
# COMPACT_ATOMS: atom_id res chain seq x y z
N MET A 1 21.10 -20.74 -1.44
CA MET A 1 22.10 -20.43 -0.42
C MET A 1 23.51 -20.22 -1.01
N ILE A 2 23.98 -21.02 -1.93
CA ILE A 2 25.36 -20.97 -2.48
C ILE A 2 25.68 -19.69 -3.28
N ARG A 3 24.73 -19.08 -4.00
CA ARG A 3 24.97 -17.86 -4.81
C ARG A 3 25.11 -16.56 -4.00
N LYS A 4 24.60 -16.48 -2.78
CA LYS A 4 24.77 -15.28 -1.91
C LYS A 4 26.18 -15.20 -1.32
N TRP A 5 26.76 -16.35 -1.04
CA TRP A 5 28.13 -16.41 -0.48
C TRP A 5 29.22 -16.07 -1.50
N THR A 6 28.99 -16.39 -2.80
CA THR A 6 29.98 -16.12 -3.83
C THR A 6 30.19 -14.62 -4.10
N LYS A 7 29.15 -13.79 -4.10
CA LYS A 7 29.33 -12.34 -4.31
C LYS A 7 30.00 -11.65 -3.13
N THR A 8 29.68 -12.05 -1.90
CA THR A 8 30.32 -11.53 -0.69
C THR A 8 31.77 -12.02 -0.57
N LEU A 9 32.04 -13.28 -0.94
CA LEU A 9 33.41 -13.80 -0.98
C LEU A 9 34.27 -13.16 -2.07
N THR A 10 33.70 -12.88 -3.26
CA THR A 10 34.45 -12.24 -4.35
C THR A 10 34.84 -10.81 -4.01
N SER A 11 33.97 -10.08 -3.32
CA SER A 11 34.29 -8.73 -2.81
C SER A 11 35.34 -8.79 -1.68
N LEU A 12 35.25 -9.77 -0.80
CA LEU A 12 36.24 -9.97 0.25
C LEU A 12 37.59 -10.45 -0.31
N PHE A 13 37.59 -11.28 -1.35
CA PHE A 13 38.82 -11.78 -1.99
C PHE A 13 39.55 -10.69 -2.79
N LEU A 14 38.82 -9.79 -3.46
CA LEU A 14 39.42 -8.63 -4.13
C LEU A 14 40.02 -7.64 -3.11
N LEU A 15 39.41 -7.49 -1.93
CA LEU A 15 39.98 -6.66 -0.88
C LEU A 15 41.18 -7.31 -0.18
N SER A 16 41.17 -8.64 0.01
CA SER A 16 42.33 -9.35 0.60
C SER A 16 43.53 -9.37 -0.31
N SER A 17 43.36 -9.35 -1.65
CA SER A 17 44.45 -9.24 -2.60
C SER A 17 45.12 -7.86 -2.64
N PHE A 18 44.42 -6.79 -2.27
CA PHE A 18 45.01 -5.45 -2.12
C PHE A 18 45.82 -5.29 -0.83
N VAL A 19 45.46 -6.02 0.25
CA VAL A 19 46.15 -5.97 1.54
C VAL A 19 47.48 -6.78 1.50
N LEU A 20 47.58 -7.79 0.63
CA LEU A 20 48.77 -8.65 0.55
C LEU A 20 49.94 -8.06 -0.30
N CYS A 21 49.75 -6.90 -0.94
CA CYS A 21 50.79 -6.27 -1.76
C CYS A 21 51.56 -5.13 -1.09
N THR A 22 51.35 -4.89 0.21
CA THR A 22 52.15 -3.88 0.92
C THR A 22 52.93 -4.52 2.06
N GLU A 23 54.20 -4.76 1.80
CA GLU A 23 55.16 -5.08 2.87
C GLU A 23 55.37 -3.90 3.81
N LYS A 24 55.18 -4.19 5.11
CA LYS A 24 55.68 -3.46 6.30
C LYS A 24 55.15 -2.06 6.59
N LYS A 25 54.13 -2.04 7.51
CA LYS A 25 54.16 -1.24 8.75
C LYS A 25 52.96 -1.65 9.61
N GLU A 26 53.18 -2.18 10.81
CA GLU A 26 52.14 -2.65 11.74
C GLU A 26 51.22 -1.54 12.32
N GLU A 27 51.56 -0.28 12.16
CA GLU A 27 50.79 0.85 12.73
C GLU A 27 49.60 1.33 11.90
N ASN A 28 49.38 0.82 10.67
CA ASN A 28 48.32 1.32 9.78
C ASN A 28 47.16 0.34 9.56
N ASN A 29 47.21 -0.87 10.09
CA ASN A 29 46.18 -1.88 9.81
C ASN A 29 44.85 -1.58 10.55
N ASP A 30 44.89 -1.00 11.74
CA ASP A 30 43.71 -0.67 12.52
C ASP A 30 42.92 0.49 11.89
N SER A 31 43.61 1.49 11.35
CA SER A 31 42.98 2.61 10.66
C SER A 31 42.38 2.20 9.30
N LEU A 32 43.03 1.26 8.61
CA LEU A 32 42.51 0.69 7.35
C LEU A 32 41.30 -0.19 7.62
N LEU A 33 41.37 -1.02 8.65
CA LEU A 33 40.26 -1.87 9.10
C LEU A 33 39.07 -1.04 9.62
N ALA A 34 39.35 0.01 10.38
CA ALA A 34 38.33 0.96 10.81
C ALA A 34 37.71 1.71 9.64
N GLY A 35 38.51 2.17 8.67
CA GLY A 35 38.02 2.78 7.44
C GLY A 35 37.17 1.84 6.59
N LEU A 36 37.57 0.57 6.51
CA LEU A 36 36.84 -0.49 5.80
C LEU A 36 35.50 -0.81 6.49
N LEU A 37 35.51 -0.91 7.82
CA LEU A 37 34.31 -1.10 8.64
C LEU A 37 33.33 0.05 8.47
N VAL A 38 33.81 1.30 8.41
CA VAL A 38 32.99 2.49 8.16
C VAL A 38 32.43 2.48 6.74
N LEU A 39 33.20 2.07 5.74
CA LEU A 39 32.73 1.92 4.37
C LEU A 39 31.66 0.85 4.22
N VAL A 40 31.84 -0.30 4.85
CA VAL A 40 30.85 -1.40 4.86
C VAL A 40 29.60 -1.00 5.63
N ALA A 41 29.75 -0.33 6.78
CA ALA A 41 28.64 0.16 7.58
C ALA A 41 27.81 1.25 6.88
N ASN A 42 28.44 1.99 5.96
CA ASN A 42 27.77 3.03 5.18
C ASN A 42 27.11 2.54 3.87
N GLN A 43 27.29 1.27 3.50
CA GLN A 43 26.63 0.75 2.32
C GLN A 43 25.14 0.59 2.53
N ILE A 44 24.36 1.04 1.53
CA ILE A 44 22.91 0.81 1.52
C ILE A 44 22.64 -0.63 1.06
N ARG A 45 21.92 -1.38 1.88
CA ARG A 45 21.44 -2.71 1.52
C ARG A 45 20.22 -2.60 0.63
N VAL A 46 20.33 -3.08 -0.61
CA VAL A 46 19.20 -3.16 -1.54
C VAL A 46 18.50 -4.50 -1.38
N ASN A 47 17.23 -4.46 -1.01
CA ASN A 47 16.40 -5.65 -0.86
C ASN A 47 15.59 -5.94 -2.13
N THR A 48 15.38 -7.22 -2.41
CA THR A 48 14.38 -7.72 -3.35
C THR A 48 13.04 -7.92 -2.64
N VAL A 49 11.96 -8.12 -3.37
CA VAL A 49 10.67 -8.45 -2.76
C VAL A 49 10.70 -9.75 -1.94
N THR A 50 11.55 -10.70 -2.30
CA THR A 50 11.78 -11.93 -1.53
C THR A 50 12.44 -11.65 -0.19
N ASP A 51 13.35 -10.69 -0.12
CA ASP A 51 14.00 -10.30 1.14
C ASP A 51 13.02 -9.60 2.11
N LEU A 52 11.88 -9.12 1.61
CA LEU A 52 10.87 -8.38 2.36
C LEU A 52 9.72 -9.24 2.88
N THR A 53 9.68 -10.52 2.53
CA THR A 53 8.62 -11.44 2.97
C THR A 53 8.61 -11.62 4.48
N ASN A 54 7.42 -11.75 5.03
CA ASN A 54 7.20 -12.11 6.42
C ASN A 54 6.06 -13.13 6.49
N GLU A 55 6.29 -14.26 7.11
CA GLU A 55 5.28 -15.29 7.29
C GLU A 55 4.72 -15.23 8.70
N SER A 56 3.41 -15.06 8.82
CA SER A 56 2.72 -15.05 10.12
C SER A 56 2.45 -16.48 10.63
N SER A 57 2.25 -16.62 11.94
CA SER A 57 1.67 -17.84 12.50
C SER A 57 0.24 -18.07 12.03
N ALA A 58 -0.25 -19.29 12.18
CA ALA A 58 -1.59 -19.65 11.70
C ALA A 58 -2.72 -18.96 12.48
N ASP A 59 -2.51 -18.67 13.75
CA ASP A 59 -3.50 -18.06 14.64
C ASP A 59 -3.30 -16.55 14.86
N TYR A 60 -2.23 -15.96 14.29
CA TYR A 60 -1.85 -14.55 14.42
C TYR A 60 -1.60 -14.06 15.85
N ASN A 61 -1.59 -14.95 16.82
CA ASN A 61 -1.49 -14.62 18.25
C ASN A 61 -0.07 -14.76 18.81
N GLU A 62 0.92 -14.43 18.02
CA GLU A 62 2.30 -14.37 18.48
C GLU A 62 2.60 -13.02 19.11
N ASN A 63 3.41 -13.02 20.17
CA ASN A 63 3.92 -11.79 20.78
C ASN A 63 5.06 -11.21 19.94
N LYS A 64 4.73 -10.81 18.70
CA LYS A 64 5.67 -10.21 17.77
C LYS A 64 4.95 -9.20 16.86
N TRP A 65 5.62 -8.78 15.80
CA TRP A 65 5.19 -7.88 14.75
C TRP A 65 4.32 -8.54 13.67
N GLY A 66 3.87 -7.76 12.68
CA GLY A 66 3.07 -8.23 11.55
C GLY A 66 1.58 -8.13 11.84
N LEU A 67 0.81 -9.18 11.55
CA LEU A 67 -0.61 -9.22 11.91
C LEU A 67 -0.75 -9.72 13.34
N ILE A 68 -1.35 -8.90 14.21
CA ILE A 68 -1.51 -9.21 15.64
C ILE A 68 -2.98 -9.27 16.03
N THR A 69 -3.30 -10.08 17.03
CA THR A 69 -4.65 -10.13 17.62
C THR A 69 -4.87 -9.04 18.65
N GLY A 70 -6.14 -8.81 18.98
CA GLY A 70 -6.50 -7.90 20.06
C GLY A 70 -5.93 -8.31 21.42
N SER A 71 -5.81 -9.61 21.70
CA SER A 71 -5.19 -10.10 22.94
C SER A 71 -3.71 -9.76 23.01
N THR A 72 -2.97 -9.86 21.91
CA THR A 72 -1.57 -9.43 21.82
C THR A 72 -1.44 -7.93 22.11
N LEU A 73 -2.24 -7.10 21.42
CA LEU A 73 -2.22 -5.66 21.65
C LEU A 73 -2.62 -5.30 23.08
N ASN A 74 -3.63 -5.99 23.63
CA ASN A 74 -4.05 -5.80 25.03
C ASN A 74 -2.91 -6.11 26.02
N SER A 75 -2.16 -7.18 25.80
CA SER A 75 -0.99 -7.52 26.60
C SER A 75 0.05 -6.39 26.56
N TRP A 76 0.34 -5.84 25.40
CA TRP A 76 1.29 -4.74 25.25
C TRP A 76 0.81 -3.45 25.94
N VAL A 77 -0.44 -3.08 25.74
CA VAL A 77 -1.03 -1.86 26.33
C VAL A 77 -1.10 -1.98 27.86
N SER A 78 -1.35 -3.18 28.38
CA SER A 78 -1.46 -3.43 29.83
C SER A 78 -0.12 -3.32 30.55
N ASN A 79 0.97 -3.76 29.93
CA ASN A 79 2.32 -3.69 30.50
C ASN A 79 3.38 -3.75 29.41
N TRP A 80 3.62 -2.61 28.77
CA TRP A 80 4.57 -2.51 27.67
C TRP A 80 5.99 -2.93 28.05
N GLN A 81 6.46 -2.52 29.20
CA GLN A 81 7.84 -2.77 29.61
C GLN A 81 8.15 -4.27 29.74
N SER A 82 7.16 -5.05 30.18
CA SER A 82 7.33 -6.50 30.37
C SER A 82 6.93 -7.32 29.14
N ASN A 83 5.98 -6.82 28.35
CA ASN A 83 5.35 -7.60 27.29
C ASN A 83 5.79 -7.20 25.87
N ARG A 84 6.63 -6.19 25.74
CA ARG A 84 7.15 -5.78 24.43
C ARG A 84 7.90 -6.91 23.74
N PRO A 85 7.79 -7.03 22.40
CA PRO A 85 8.53 -8.03 21.65
C PRO A 85 10.05 -7.90 21.83
N SER A 86 10.74 -9.02 21.77
CA SER A 86 12.20 -9.05 21.84
C SER A 86 12.82 -8.18 20.74
N GLY A 87 13.80 -7.38 21.09
CA GLY A 87 14.49 -6.47 20.16
C GLY A 87 13.84 -5.08 20.05
N ILE A 88 12.64 -4.87 20.57
CA ILE A 88 12.04 -3.54 20.69
C ILE A 88 12.52 -2.90 22.00
N THR A 89 13.15 -1.74 21.88
CA THR A 89 13.73 -1.04 23.04
C THR A 89 13.01 0.27 23.37
N GLY A 90 12.24 0.78 22.42
CA GLY A 90 11.52 2.04 22.53
C GLY A 90 10.07 1.89 23.00
N LYS A 91 9.25 2.81 22.57
CA LYS A 91 7.84 2.92 22.93
C LYS A 91 6.92 2.14 22.01
N LEU A 92 5.70 1.92 22.47
CA LEU A 92 4.57 1.46 21.65
C LEU A 92 3.83 2.70 21.12
N VAL A 93 3.73 2.81 19.82
CA VAL A 93 2.95 3.87 19.15
C VAL A 93 1.79 3.21 18.42
N VAL A 94 0.58 3.44 18.91
CA VAL A 94 -0.64 2.99 18.26
C VAL A 94 -1.22 4.13 17.44
N LEU A 95 -1.37 3.90 16.14
CA LEU A 95 -1.94 4.84 15.19
C LEU A 95 -3.29 4.30 14.72
N GLN A 96 -4.37 4.87 15.23
CA GLN A 96 -5.71 4.48 14.83
C GLN A 96 -6.26 5.40 13.74
N THR A 97 -7.05 4.83 12.86
CA THR A 97 -7.78 5.65 11.89
C THR A 97 -8.88 6.43 12.59
N ASP A 98 -9.30 7.45 11.94
CA ASP A 98 -10.18 8.55 12.29
C ASP A 98 -11.08 8.41 13.54
N ALA A 99 -11.10 9.48 14.31
CA ALA A 99 -12.04 9.73 15.37
C ALA A 99 -13.51 9.88 14.89
N ALA A 100 -13.74 10.25 13.64
CA ALA A 100 -15.08 10.30 13.06
C ALA A 100 -15.77 8.92 13.00
N ASN A 101 -14.98 7.87 13.08
CA ASN A 101 -15.44 6.49 13.11
C ASN A 101 -15.72 5.96 14.52
N ARG A 102 -15.67 6.80 15.52
CA ARG A 102 -16.07 6.45 16.89
C ARG A 102 -17.59 6.43 17.03
N VAL A 103 -18.06 5.80 18.09
CA VAL A 103 -19.47 5.83 18.46
C VAL A 103 -19.90 7.27 18.74
N SER A 104 -20.92 7.74 18.05
CA SER A 104 -21.41 9.11 18.19
C SER A 104 -21.84 9.38 19.63
N GLY A 105 -21.30 10.45 20.21
CA GLY A 105 -21.70 10.93 21.54
C GLY A 105 -20.99 10.28 22.72
N ASP A 106 -20.04 9.36 22.51
CA ASP A 106 -19.29 8.72 23.60
C ASP A 106 -18.19 9.60 24.22
N GLY A 107 -17.88 10.73 23.60
CA GLY A 107 -16.84 11.65 24.08
C GLY A 107 -15.40 11.16 23.94
N HIS A 108 -15.18 9.96 23.43
CA HIS A 108 -13.83 9.39 23.28
C HIS A 108 -13.13 9.92 22.04
N ASN A 109 -11.85 10.17 22.14
CA ASN A 109 -11.00 10.51 21.02
C ASN A 109 -9.88 9.47 20.77
N ALA A 110 -9.86 8.39 21.55
CA ALA A 110 -9.12 7.17 21.33
C ALA A 110 -9.87 6.00 21.95
N TYR A 111 -9.76 4.82 21.33
CA TYR A 111 -10.38 3.59 21.84
C TYR A 111 -9.41 2.72 22.61
N ILE A 112 -8.12 2.92 22.41
CA ILE A 112 -7.06 2.22 23.14
C ILE A 112 -6.53 3.19 24.20
N LYS A 113 -6.35 2.70 25.41
CA LYS A 113 -5.84 3.51 26.51
C LYS A 113 -4.40 3.91 26.26
N SER A 114 -4.14 5.22 26.18
CA SER A 114 -2.80 5.76 26.19
C SER A 114 -2.22 5.78 27.60
N ASP A 115 -0.96 5.44 27.75
CA ASP A 115 -0.19 5.56 29.00
C ASP A 115 1.25 5.97 28.66
N PRO A 116 1.50 7.25 28.39
CA PRO A 116 2.83 7.75 28.05
C PRO A 116 3.88 7.47 29.15
N SER A 117 3.45 7.38 30.41
CA SER A 117 4.36 7.09 31.53
C SER A 117 4.93 5.67 31.47
N SER A 118 4.17 4.74 30.91
CA SER A 118 4.58 3.36 30.64
C SER A 118 5.15 3.15 29.24
N GLY A 119 5.22 4.20 28.41
CA GLY A 119 5.72 4.15 27.05
C GLY A 119 4.65 3.75 26.00
N VAL A 120 3.36 3.88 26.31
CA VAL A 120 2.25 3.60 25.39
C VAL A 120 1.64 4.89 24.90
N TYR A 121 1.79 5.17 23.62
CA TYR A 121 1.26 6.36 22.95
C TYR A 121 0.19 5.96 21.96
N VAL A 122 -0.94 6.65 21.98
CA VAL A 122 -2.05 6.45 21.05
C VAL A 122 -2.35 7.76 20.34
N TYR A 123 -2.22 7.75 19.03
CA TYR A 123 -2.51 8.92 18.18
C TYR A 123 -3.56 8.57 17.14
N LEU A 124 -4.15 9.59 16.54
CA LEU A 124 -4.97 9.43 15.35
C LEU A 124 -4.09 9.62 14.10
N LEU A 125 -4.33 8.82 13.07
CA LEU A 125 -3.63 8.99 11.80
C LEU A 125 -3.89 10.36 11.17
N ASN A 126 -5.09 10.91 11.36
CA ASN A 126 -5.46 12.23 10.85
C ASN A 126 -4.98 13.41 11.73
N ASP A 127 -4.25 13.16 12.82
CA ASP A 127 -3.52 14.22 13.52
C ASP A 127 -2.39 14.81 12.66
N TYR A 128 -1.87 14.02 11.71
CA TYR A 128 -0.92 14.51 10.74
C TYR A 128 -1.64 15.19 9.57
N THR A 129 -1.33 16.43 9.36
CA THR A 129 -1.86 17.24 8.27
C THR A 129 -0.75 17.96 7.53
N THR A 130 -0.96 18.22 6.26
CA THR A 130 -0.07 19.05 5.44
C THR A 130 -0.87 20.16 4.77
N PRO A 131 -0.24 21.28 4.35
CA PRO A 131 -0.94 22.33 3.61
C PRO A 131 -1.65 21.81 2.36
N ASP A 132 -1.05 20.84 1.67
CA ASP A 132 -1.61 20.26 0.44
C ASP A 132 -2.69 19.21 0.73
N LEU A 133 -2.74 18.68 1.94
CA LEU A 133 -3.62 17.59 2.36
C LEU A 133 -4.15 17.82 3.78
N PRO A 134 -4.94 18.88 4.00
CA PRO A 134 -5.35 19.26 5.35
C PRO A 134 -6.22 18.22 6.07
N SER A 135 -6.85 17.32 5.32
CA SER A 135 -7.69 16.24 5.86
C SER A 135 -7.31 14.85 5.37
N GLY A 136 -6.30 14.72 4.53
CA GLY A 136 -5.92 13.47 3.85
C GLY A 136 -4.44 13.12 3.91
N GLY A 137 -3.65 13.85 4.68
CA GLY A 137 -2.21 13.61 4.79
C GLY A 137 -1.83 12.24 5.34
N PHE A 138 -2.71 11.65 6.13
CA PHE A 138 -2.54 10.32 6.67
C PHE A 138 -2.64 9.19 5.62
N ARG A 139 -3.11 9.47 4.40
CA ARG A 139 -3.23 8.45 3.36
C ARG A 139 -1.92 8.10 2.67
N PHE A 140 -0.81 8.67 3.09
CA PHE A 140 0.56 8.32 2.66
C PHE A 140 0.79 8.44 1.15
N ASN A 141 0.12 9.37 0.51
CA ASN A 141 0.26 9.61 -0.92
C ASN A 141 0.35 11.11 -1.25
N GLN A 142 0.98 11.40 -2.36
CA GLN A 142 1.13 12.75 -2.91
C GLN A 142 0.96 12.70 -4.43
N THR A 143 0.52 13.81 -5.00
CA THR A 143 0.66 14.03 -6.43
C THR A 143 2.14 14.20 -6.76
N ARG A 144 2.68 13.36 -7.66
CA ARG A 144 4.11 13.33 -7.98
C ARG A 144 4.35 13.18 -9.47
N ASP A 145 5.53 13.54 -9.89
CA ASP A 145 6.02 13.36 -11.26
C ASP A 145 6.55 11.93 -11.45
N SER A 146 5.93 11.18 -12.33
CA SER A 146 6.43 9.85 -12.73
C SER A 146 7.40 9.91 -13.93
N GLY A 147 7.59 11.09 -14.53
CA GLY A 147 8.21 11.24 -15.83
C GLY A 147 7.18 11.16 -16.96
N LEU A 148 6.30 10.18 -16.90
CA LEU A 148 5.20 10.00 -17.86
C LEU A 148 4.04 10.97 -17.60
N PHE A 149 3.69 11.16 -16.33
CA PHE A 149 2.67 12.08 -15.85
C PHE A 149 3.29 13.11 -14.90
N ASN A 150 3.19 14.37 -15.25
CA ASN A 150 3.77 15.44 -14.45
C ASN A 150 2.75 15.92 -13.40
N ASN A 151 2.95 15.55 -12.14
CA ASN A 151 2.18 15.99 -10.96
C ASN A 151 0.64 15.91 -11.14
N SER A 152 0.15 14.88 -11.79
CA SER A 152 -1.27 14.67 -12.03
C SER A 152 -1.81 13.36 -11.46
N ILE A 153 -0.93 12.42 -11.15
CA ILE A 153 -1.29 11.14 -10.52
C ILE A 153 -0.66 11.06 -9.13
N ARG A 154 -1.37 10.43 -8.22
CA ARG A 154 -0.88 10.23 -6.86
C ARG A 154 -0.16 8.91 -6.72
N TYR A 155 1.04 9.03 -6.21
CA TYR A 155 1.89 7.91 -5.81
C TYR A 155 2.17 8.01 -4.31
N GLN A 156 2.86 7.05 -3.77
CA GLN A 156 3.33 7.07 -2.39
C GLN A 156 4.06 8.38 -2.06
N ALA A 157 3.91 8.82 -0.82
CA ALA A 157 4.53 10.06 -0.35
C ALA A 157 6.06 9.92 -0.28
N ASN A 158 6.74 11.01 -0.57
CA ASN A 158 8.19 11.10 -0.73
C ASN A 158 8.99 11.09 0.59
N GLY A 159 10.31 11.16 0.48
CA GLY A 159 11.23 11.08 1.61
C GLY A 159 11.09 12.22 2.62
N THR A 160 10.86 13.44 2.16
CA THR A 160 10.63 14.56 3.08
C THR A 160 9.33 14.41 3.85
N PHE A 161 8.32 13.85 3.20
CA PHE A 161 7.03 13.58 3.84
C PHE A 161 7.17 12.50 4.92
N VAL A 162 7.87 11.40 4.67
CA VAL A 162 8.02 10.34 5.67
C VAL A 162 8.82 10.81 6.87
N ASP A 163 9.86 11.60 6.66
CA ASP A 163 10.66 12.16 7.75
C ASP A 163 9.81 13.11 8.60
N ASP A 164 9.06 14.01 7.98
CA ASP A 164 8.17 14.92 8.70
C ASP A 164 7.05 14.18 9.44
N TRP A 165 6.50 13.14 8.84
CA TRP A 165 5.46 12.30 9.45
C TRP A 165 6.00 11.57 10.69
N LEU A 166 7.14 10.88 10.57
CA LEU A 166 7.79 10.21 11.70
C LEU A 166 8.11 11.19 12.83
N ASN A 167 8.64 12.34 12.48
CA ASN A 167 9.05 13.37 13.43
C ASN A 167 7.85 14.05 14.10
N THR A 168 6.72 14.18 13.43
CA THR A 168 5.48 14.72 14.02
C THR A 168 4.97 13.83 15.15
N TYR A 169 5.03 12.52 14.99
CA TYR A 169 4.68 11.55 16.04
C TYR A 169 5.87 11.20 16.95
N ASN A 170 7.04 11.79 16.67
CA ASN A 170 8.30 11.50 17.37
C ASN A 170 8.61 9.99 17.39
N ILE A 171 8.48 9.33 16.24
CA ILE A 171 8.74 7.90 16.08
C ILE A 171 10.20 7.67 15.68
N ASP A 172 10.90 6.81 16.41
CA ASP A 172 12.17 6.23 16.01
C ASP A 172 11.95 4.78 15.57
N PRO A 173 11.84 4.51 14.26
CA PRO A 173 11.51 3.19 13.74
C PRO A 173 12.64 2.16 13.89
N THR A 174 13.74 2.52 14.52
CA THR A 174 14.81 1.57 14.93
C THR A 174 14.64 1.06 16.35
N LYS A 175 13.76 1.68 17.13
CA LYS A 175 13.53 1.37 18.55
C LYS A 175 12.07 1.12 18.87
N ASP A 176 11.18 1.91 18.30
CA ASP A 176 9.75 1.91 18.59
C ASP A 176 9.02 0.80 17.83
N LEU A 177 7.89 0.36 18.35
CA LEU A 177 6.93 -0.48 17.62
C LEU A 177 5.72 0.37 17.24
N VAL A 178 5.42 0.42 15.95
CA VAL A 178 4.24 1.12 15.40
C VAL A 178 3.16 0.11 15.11
N VAL A 179 1.98 0.31 15.70
CA VAL A 179 0.80 -0.51 15.46
C VAL A 179 -0.25 0.34 14.76
N PHE A 180 -0.68 -0.09 13.59
CA PHE A 180 -1.81 0.49 12.90
C PHE A 180 -3.11 -0.22 13.29
N ALA A 181 -4.14 0.54 13.65
CA ALA A 181 -5.44 0.02 14.05
C ALA A 181 -6.57 0.69 13.26
N ALA A 182 -7.42 -0.10 12.64
CA ALA A 182 -8.59 0.42 11.94
C ALA A 182 -9.66 0.92 12.91
N GLY A 183 -10.27 2.05 12.59
CA GLY A 183 -11.34 2.66 13.38
C GLY A 183 -12.57 1.77 13.53
N THR A 184 -13.56 2.26 14.26
CA THR A 184 -14.76 1.49 14.65
C THR A 184 -15.85 1.47 13.59
N GLY A 185 -15.75 2.28 12.54
CA GLY A 185 -16.86 2.53 11.60
C GLY A 185 -17.88 3.53 12.12
N ASN A 186 -18.73 4.05 11.23
CA ASN A 186 -19.73 5.04 11.58
C ASN A 186 -20.86 4.45 12.44
N GLY A 187 -21.06 5.05 13.60
CA GLY A 187 -22.28 4.90 14.39
C GLY A 187 -22.35 3.66 15.28
N THR A 188 -23.39 3.66 16.10
CA THR A 188 -23.72 2.61 17.07
C THR A 188 -24.29 1.35 16.42
N THR A 189 -24.75 1.46 15.19
CA THR A 189 -25.27 0.35 14.41
C THR A 189 -24.34 0.02 13.27
N VAL A 190 -23.83 -1.20 13.28
CA VAL A 190 -23.38 -1.81 12.04
C VAL A 190 -24.62 -1.78 11.14
N SER A 191 -24.57 -1.03 10.06
CA SER A 191 -25.63 -1.06 9.07
C SER A 191 -25.85 -2.51 8.69
N ALA A 192 -27.12 -2.93 8.66
CA ALA A 192 -27.48 -4.22 8.08
C ALA A 192 -27.19 -4.26 6.56
N ASP A 193 -26.87 -3.12 5.97
CA ASP A 193 -26.42 -2.99 4.60
C ASP A 193 -24.90 -3.20 4.53
N PRO A 194 -24.45 -4.35 4.02
CA PRO A 194 -23.05 -4.64 3.77
C PRO A 194 -22.35 -3.58 2.90
N GLY A 195 -23.05 -3.01 1.95
CA GLY A 195 -22.52 -1.99 1.04
C GLY A 195 -22.21 -0.68 1.76
N ALA A 196 -23.04 -0.24 2.67
CA ALA A 196 -22.81 0.97 3.47
C ALA A 196 -21.73 0.76 4.53
N ALA A 197 -21.68 -0.42 5.15
CA ALA A 197 -20.62 -0.77 6.11
C ALA A 197 -19.26 -0.87 5.41
N THR A 198 -19.20 -1.36 4.17
CA THR A 198 -17.97 -1.53 3.40
C THR A 198 -17.29 -0.21 3.05
N ALA A 199 -18.04 0.84 2.75
CA ALA A 199 -17.43 2.10 2.31
C ALA A 199 -16.65 2.82 3.43
N THR A 200 -17.11 2.71 4.67
CA THR A 200 -16.56 3.47 5.80
C THR A 200 -15.57 2.68 6.63
N VAL A 201 -15.89 1.42 6.95
CA VAL A 201 -15.01 0.58 7.78
C VAL A 201 -13.89 -0.03 6.93
N ALA A 202 -14.22 -0.36 5.71
CA ALA A 202 -13.27 -0.91 4.77
C ALA A 202 -12.17 0.08 4.36
N GLY A 203 -12.51 1.35 4.21
CA GLY A 203 -11.52 2.40 3.96
C GLY A 203 -10.44 2.46 5.04
N ALA A 204 -10.82 2.26 6.29
CA ALA A 204 -9.88 2.22 7.40
C ALA A 204 -8.85 1.08 7.29
N ILE A 205 -9.28 -0.11 6.84
CA ILE A 205 -8.36 -1.25 6.61
C ILE A 205 -7.38 -0.95 5.47
N GLN A 206 -7.86 -0.32 4.42
CA GLN A 206 -6.99 0.11 3.30
C GLN A 206 -5.93 1.10 3.77
N ASP A 207 -6.33 2.06 4.61
CA ASP A 207 -5.41 3.09 5.10
C ASP A 207 -4.32 2.51 6.01
N ILE A 208 -4.66 1.59 6.92
CA ILE A 208 -3.67 0.97 7.81
C ILE A 208 -2.71 0.04 7.05
N THR A 209 -3.19 -0.71 6.07
CA THR A 209 -2.31 -1.56 5.24
C THR A 209 -1.41 -0.71 4.35
N ARG A 210 -1.90 0.43 3.84
CA ARG A 210 -1.08 1.37 3.09
C ARG A 210 -0.01 2.02 3.96
N GLY A 211 -0.30 2.39 5.18
CA GLY A 211 0.69 2.92 6.13
C GLY A 211 1.80 1.92 6.43
N PHE A 212 1.44 0.66 6.64
CA PHE A 212 2.39 -0.42 6.85
C PHE A 212 3.32 -0.61 5.63
N TYR A 213 2.75 -0.72 4.42
CA TYR A 213 3.50 -0.80 3.18
C TYR A 213 4.44 0.39 3.00
N TRP A 214 3.94 1.62 3.20
CA TRP A 214 4.70 2.83 2.99
C TRP A 214 5.94 2.91 3.90
N LEU A 215 5.79 2.56 5.18
CA LEU A 215 6.94 2.49 6.08
C LEU A 215 7.91 1.37 5.69
N ARG A 216 7.40 0.22 5.21
CA ARG A 216 8.26 -0.85 4.66
C ARG A 216 9.04 -0.37 3.45
N TYR A 217 8.41 0.35 2.52
CA TYR A 217 9.06 0.93 1.35
C TYR A 217 10.21 1.87 1.77
N TRP A 218 9.99 2.69 2.78
CA TRP A 218 11.00 3.61 3.29
C TRP A 218 12.10 2.93 4.13
N GLY A 219 12.05 1.62 4.31
CA GLY A 219 13.11 0.83 4.90
C GLY A 219 12.90 0.46 6.36
N VAL A 220 11.72 0.74 6.94
CA VAL A 220 11.42 0.30 8.30
C VAL A 220 11.37 -1.22 8.35
N ASP A 221 12.08 -1.83 9.30
CA ASP A 221 12.08 -3.27 9.48
C ASP A 221 10.68 -3.73 9.92
N VAL A 222 10.25 -4.90 9.42
CA VAL A 222 8.96 -5.49 9.78
C VAL A 222 8.80 -5.70 11.29
N LYS A 223 9.91 -5.90 12.00
CA LYS A 223 9.92 -6.05 13.47
C LYS A 223 9.42 -4.84 14.23
N HIS A 224 9.39 -3.68 13.59
CA HIS A 224 8.94 -2.42 14.16
C HIS A 224 7.53 -2.02 13.72
N LEU A 225 6.81 -2.92 13.02
CA LEU A 225 5.50 -2.65 12.44
C LEU A 225 4.50 -3.76 12.78
N ALA A 226 3.27 -3.36 13.10
CA ALA A 226 2.17 -4.31 13.24
C ALA A 226 0.84 -3.71 12.76
N ILE A 227 -0.09 -4.57 12.39
CA ILE A 227 -1.48 -4.25 12.12
C ILE A 227 -2.36 -5.05 13.07
N LEU A 228 -3.30 -4.38 13.73
CA LEU A 228 -4.34 -5.03 14.52
C LEU A 228 -5.31 -5.76 13.59
N ASN A 229 -5.48 -7.05 13.78
CA ASN A 229 -6.41 -7.87 13.00
C ASN A 229 -7.87 -7.56 13.37
N GLY A 230 -8.61 -7.09 12.41
CA GLY A 230 -9.97 -6.58 12.61
C GLY A 230 -10.00 -5.14 13.11
N ASN A 231 -11.17 -4.52 13.02
CA ASN A 231 -11.33 -3.14 13.46
C ASN A 231 -11.41 -3.03 15.00
N LEU A 232 -11.29 -1.79 15.50
CA LEU A 232 -11.35 -1.53 16.94
C LEU A 232 -12.69 -1.92 17.55
N ARG A 233 -13.82 -1.74 16.85
CA ARG A 233 -15.13 -2.12 17.38
C ARG A 233 -15.22 -3.62 17.69
N TYR A 234 -14.76 -4.46 16.78
CA TYR A 234 -14.71 -5.91 17.01
C TYR A 234 -13.87 -6.23 18.25
N ASN A 235 -12.68 -5.66 18.33
CA ASN A 235 -11.75 -5.94 19.42
C ASN A 235 -12.23 -5.42 20.77
N ILE A 236 -12.94 -4.29 20.79
CA ILE A 236 -13.54 -3.70 22.01
C ILE A 236 -14.73 -4.51 22.47
N THR A 237 -15.69 -4.78 21.58
CA THR A 237 -16.94 -5.50 21.90
C THR A 237 -16.65 -6.90 22.46
N ASN A 238 -15.60 -7.54 22.01
CA ASN A 238 -15.19 -8.85 22.49
C ASN A 238 -14.20 -8.79 23.67
N ASN A 239 -13.90 -7.61 24.18
CA ASN A 239 -12.92 -7.39 25.25
C ASN A 239 -11.50 -7.91 24.94
N PHE A 240 -11.11 -7.91 23.67
CA PHE A 240 -9.77 -8.32 23.27
C PHE A 240 -8.74 -7.20 23.44
N VAL A 241 -9.19 -5.97 23.59
CA VAL A 241 -8.34 -4.82 23.87
C VAL A 241 -8.90 -4.08 25.07
N GLN A 242 -8.05 -3.79 26.04
CA GLN A 242 -8.40 -2.94 27.17
C GLN A 242 -8.68 -1.53 26.71
N THR A 243 -9.91 -1.10 26.92
CA THR A 243 -10.34 0.26 26.63
C THR A 243 -10.85 0.89 27.93
N ALA A 244 -10.51 2.12 28.17
CA ALA A 244 -11.22 2.90 29.16
C ALA A 244 -12.54 3.32 28.52
N GLN A 245 -13.62 2.66 28.87
CA GLN A 245 -14.95 2.90 28.28
C GLN A 245 -15.52 4.28 28.57
N THR A 246 -14.95 5.05 29.46
CA THR A 246 -15.55 6.27 29.97
C THR A 246 -14.81 7.56 29.68
N SER A 247 -13.56 7.55 29.26
CA SER A 247 -12.81 8.75 28.84
C SER A 247 -11.42 8.41 28.36
N THR A 248 -11.30 7.71 27.24
CA THR A 248 -9.99 7.46 26.69
C THR A 248 -9.55 8.64 25.83
N THR A 249 -8.51 9.32 26.29
CA THR A 249 -7.92 10.44 25.58
C THR A 249 -6.73 9.95 24.80
N LYS A 250 -6.63 10.36 23.54
CA LYS A 250 -5.40 10.12 22.76
C LYS A 250 -4.22 10.87 23.39
N SER A 251 -3.02 10.43 23.08
CA SER A 251 -1.80 11.15 23.44
C SER A 251 -1.77 12.52 22.77
N THR A 252 -1.26 13.51 23.48
CA THR A 252 -0.95 14.81 22.88
C THR A 252 0.26 14.67 21.97
N LEU A 253 0.18 15.22 20.76
CA LEU A 253 1.33 15.28 19.88
C LEU A 253 2.49 16.01 20.55
N PRO A 254 3.74 15.55 20.34
CA PRO A 254 4.91 16.23 20.87
C PRO A 254 4.97 17.69 20.42
N THR A 255 5.27 18.59 21.33
CA THR A 255 5.47 20.01 21.02
C THR A 255 6.74 20.26 20.21
N THR A 256 7.73 19.40 20.39
CA THR A 256 8.97 19.41 19.60
C THR A 256 8.98 18.16 18.73
N LYS A 257 9.07 18.35 17.42
CA LYS A 257 9.20 17.24 16.46
C LYS A 257 10.48 16.46 16.73
N GLY A 258 10.45 15.19 16.41
CA GLY A 258 11.65 14.35 16.34
C GLY A 258 12.64 14.82 15.28
N THR A 259 13.74 14.11 15.16
CA THR A 259 14.83 14.43 14.20
C THR A 259 15.26 13.20 13.39
N PHE A 260 14.44 12.16 13.36
CA PHE A 260 14.75 10.95 12.63
C PHE A 260 14.60 11.16 11.11
N SER A 261 15.49 10.55 10.34
CA SER A 261 15.36 10.46 8.88
C SER A 261 15.50 9.02 8.42
N VAL A 262 14.65 8.59 7.49
CA VAL A 262 14.72 7.26 6.87
C VAL A 262 16.05 7.01 6.15
N ARG A 263 16.82 8.05 5.86
CA ARG A 263 18.21 7.94 5.35
C ARG A 263 19.12 7.20 6.32
N GLN A 264 18.82 7.23 7.61
CA GLN A 264 19.60 6.54 8.65
C GLN A 264 19.40 5.02 8.62
N LEU A 265 18.32 4.52 8.02
CA LEU A 265 18.01 3.09 7.96
C LEU A 265 18.98 2.31 7.06
N ARG A 266 19.66 2.99 6.15
CA ARG A 266 20.66 2.39 5.21
C ARG A 266 20.13 1.15 4.48
N VAL A 267 18.84 1.16 4.12
CA VAL A 267 18.13 0.08 3.45
C VAL A 267 17.31 0.66 2.29
N ASP A 268 17.38 0.04 1.13
CA ASP A 268 16.57 0.34 -0.04
C ASP A 268 15.55 -0.79 -0.27
N ASN A 269 14.29 -0.52 -0.01
CA ASN A 269 13.17 -1.43 -0.24
C ASN A 269 12.30 -1.01 -1.44
N THR A 270 12.79 -0.12 -2.28
CA THR A 270 11.99 0.41 -3.41
C THR A 270 11.54 -0.66 -4.39
N ALA A 271 12.18 -1.84 -4.40
CA ALA A 271 11.75 -2.98 -5.20
C ALA A 271 10.31 -3.46 -4.88
N ILE A 272 9.75 -3.07 -3.73
CA ILE A 272 8.35 -3.40 -3.39
C ILE A 272 7.35 -2.61 -4.26
N THR A 273 7.79 -1.57 -4.96
CA THR A 273 6.93 -0.69 -5.78
C THR A 273 7.35 -0.75 -7.24
N LEU A 274 6.37 -0.94 -8.11
CA LEU A 274 6.52 -0.97 -9.57
C LEU A 274 5.92 0.29 -10.19
N GLY A 275 6.57 0.78 -11.24
CA GLY A 275 6.01 1.79 -12.13
C GLY A 275 5.28 1.16 -13.32
N LEU A 276 4.65 2.00 -14.14
CA LEU A 276 3.92 1.55 -15.32
C LEU A 276 4.81 0.74 -16.27
N GLU A 277 6.04 1.18 -16.53
CA GLU A 277 6.96 0.50 -17.44
C GLU A 277 7.28 -0.93 -17.01
N ASP A 278 7.34 -1.19 -15.68
CA ASP A 278 7.59 -2.52 -15.14
C ASP A 278 6.39 -3.43 -15.40
N VAL A 279 5.19 -2.96 -15.09
CA VAL A 279 3.96 -3.74 -15.26
C VAL A 279 3.63 -3.90 -16.75
N TYR A 280 3.93 -2.90 -17.57
CA TYR A 280 3.79 -2.99 -19.01
C TYR A 280 4.66 -4.10 -19.60
N GLU A 281 5.94 -4.16 -19.19
CA GLU A 281 6.86 -5.22 -19.59
C GLU A 281 6.37 -6.60 -19.17
N ILE A 282 5.88 -6.73 -17.94
CA ILE A 282 5.33 -7.98 -17.40
C ILE A 282 4.09 -8.42 -18.19
N ALA A 283 3.15 -7.52 -18.43
CA ALA A 283 1.92 -7.83 -19.15
C ALA A 283 2.20 -8.17 -20.62
N LYS A 284 3.11 -7.44 -21.25
CA LYS A 284 3.54 -7.67 -22.63
C LYS A 284 4.17 -9.06 -22.82
N ASN A 285 4.96 -9.51 -21.86
CA ASN A 285 5.61 -10.81 -21.87
C ASN A 285 4.74 -11.95 -21.29
N ASN A 286 3.45 -11.72 -21.16
CA ASN A 286 2.48 -12.72 -20.63
C ASN A 286 2.85 -13.25 -19.24
N LEU A 287 3.43 -12.44 -18.38
CA LEU A 287 3.80 -12.77 -17.00
C LEU A 287 4.86 -13.89 -16.87
N THR A 288 5.56 -14.22 -17.95
CA THR A 288 6.51 -15.35 -17.96
C THR A 288 7.98 -14.94 -17.92
N THR A 289 8.29 -13.75 -18.43
CA THR A 289 9.66 -13.22 -18.44
C THR A 289 9.64 -11.76 -17.97
N SER A 290 10.66 -11.38 -17.21
CA SER A 290 10.79 -10.02 -16.71
C SER A 290 12.26 -9.68 -16.47
N ASN A 291 12.65 -8.47 -16.86
CA ASN A 291 13.94 -7.87 -16.50
C ASN A 291 13.79 -6.91 -15.31
N VAL A 292 12.63 -6.89 -14.65
CA VAL A 292 12.35 -6.02 -13.50
C VAL A 292 13.13 -6.53 -12.29
N PHE A 293 13.91 -5.65 -11.69
CA PHE A 293 14.74 -6.00 -10.54
C PHE A 293 13.91 -6.55 -9.37
N GLY A 294 14.33 -7.68 -8.84
CA GLY A 294 13.71 -8.30 -7.68
C GLY A 294 12.43 -9.09 -7.97
N ILE A 295 11.94 -9.08 -9.21
CA ILE A 295 10.76 -9.83 -9.63
C ILE A 295 11.18 -11.17 -10.23
N THR A 296 10.52 -12.25 -9.84
CA THR A 296 10.74 -13.59 -10.43
C THR A 296 10.19 -13.64 -11.86
N ASN A 297 10.66 -14.59 -12.66
CA ASN A 297 10.16 -14.75 -14.03
C ASN A 297 8.70 -15.22 -14.10
N THR A 298 8.18 -15.84 -13.02
CA THR A 298 6.77 -16.15 -12.92
C THR A 298 6.10 -15.10 -12.07
N GLN A 299 5.10 -14.41 -12.61
CA GLN A 299 4.35 -13.38 -11.92
C GLN A 299 2.88 -13.77 -11.77
N PHE A 300 2.29 -13.38 -10.67
CA PHE A 300 0.87 -13.55 -10.40
C PHE A 300 0.25 -12.17 -10.18
N LEU A 301 -0.24 -11.58 -11.27
CA LEU A 301 -0.84 -10.24 -11.25
C LEU A 301 -2.29 -10.35 -10.77
N ILE A 302 -2.60 -9.66 -9.69
CA ILE A 302 -3.94 -9.63 -9.09
C ILE A 302 -4.53 -8.23 -9.11
N ASP A 303 -5.83 -8.18 -9.38
CA ASP A 303 -6.63 -6.97 -9.35
C ASP A 303 -7.58 -7.02 -8.15
N ALA A 304 -7.33 -6.16 -7.16
CA ALA A 304 -8.04 -6.16 -5.89
C ALA A 304 -9.42 -5.53 -5.95
N ARG A 305 -9.79 -4.89 -7.06
CA ARG A 305 -11.10 -4.26 -7.22
C ARG A 305 -12.25 -5.27 -7.15
N PRO A 306 -13.47 -4.80 -6.83
CA PRO A 306 -14.68 -5.61 -6.99
C PRO A 306 -14.75 -6.22 -8.39
N SER A 307 -15.24 -7.45 -8.50
CA SER A 307 -15.31 -8.20 -9.78
C SER A 307 -16.08 -7.44 -10.86
N THR A 308 -17.07 -6.65 -10.47
CA THR A 308 -17.83 -5.77 -11.38
C THR A 308 -16.95 -4.72 -12.07
N GLN A 309 -15.92 -4.24 -11.41
CA GLN A 309 -14.97 -3.26 -11.96
C GLN A 309 -13.87 -3.93 -12.79
N PHE A 310 -13.58 -5.18 -12.52
CA PHE A 310 -12.63 -5.96 -13.30
C PHE A 310 -13.11 -6.21 -14.74
N GLY A 311 -14.42 -6.05 -14.98
CA GLY A 311 -15.04 -6.20 -16.28
C GLY A 311 -15.73 -7.52 -16.52
N SER A 312 -15.55 -8.52 -15.64
CA SER A 312 -16.26 -9.78 -15.76
C SER A 312 -17.73 -9.62 -15.36
N GLY A 313 -18.65 -9.93 -16.26
CA GLY A 313 -20.08 -9.91 -16.02
C GLY A 313 -20.76 -8.56 -16.23
N ARG A 314 -20.03 -7.55 -16.65
CA ARG A 314 -20.66 -6.32 -17.16
C ARG A 314 -21.00 -6.48 -18.63
N SER A 315 -22.27 -6.49 -18.95
CA SER A 315 -22.69 -6.21 -20.30
C SER A 315 -22.43 -4.72 -20.57
N ALA A 316 -21.74 -4.46 -21.65
CA ALA A 316 -21.72 -3.13 -22.24
C ALA A 316 -23.16 -2.69 -22.43
N GLY A 317 -23.61 -1.64 -21.80
CA GLY A 317 -25.00 -1.19 -21.88
C GLY A 317 -25.78 -1.35 -20.58
N VAL A 318 -25.23 -1.93 -19.56
CA VAL A 318 -25.71 -1.70 -18.22
C VAL A 318 -25.28 -0.28 -17.87
N ASN A 319 -25.95 0.53 -18.67
CA ASN A 319 -26.41 1.52 -18.08
C ASN A 319 -25.79 2.79 -17.96
N GLY A 320 -26.12 3.65 -18.28
CA GLY A 320 -26.10 4.96 -17.70
C GLY A 320 -25.67 5.11 -16.22
N ASP A 321 -25.19 4.07 -15.59
CA ASP A 321 -24.55 4.09 -14.29
C ASP A 321 -23.12 4.62 -14.43
N THR A 322 -23.06 5.94 -14.50
CA THR A 322 -21.83 6.72 -14.51
C THR A 322 -21.15 6.75 -13.13
N SER A 323 -21.79 6.23 -12.09
CA SER A 323 -21.20 6.13 -10.73
C SER A 323 -19.96 5.24 -10.68
N GLN A 324 -19.75 4.47 -11.71
CA GLN A 324 -18.65 3.51 -11.80
C GLN A 324 -17.43 4.03 -12.55
N TYR A 325 -17.56 5.20 -13.15
CA TYR A 325 -16.48 5.89 -13.82
C TYR A 325 -15.99 7.03 -12.92
N ILE A 326 -14.96 6.79 -12.19
CA ILE A 326 -14.39 7.76 -11.29
C ILE A 326 -13.08 8.25 -11.87
N THR A 327 -12.82 9.53 -11.92
CA THR A 327 -11.55 10.05 -12.41
C THR A 327 -10.66 10.59 -11.33
N THR A 328 -9.40 10.36 -11.52
CA THR A 328 -8.36 11.28 -11.11
C THR A 328 -7.71 11.80 -12.39
N GLY A 329 -7.89 13.00 -12.70
CA GLY A 329 -7.37 13.63 -13.89
C GLY A 329 -7.83 15.07 -13.82
N PHE A 330 -8.46 15.50 -14.88
CA PHE A 330 -9.08 16.82 -14.91
C PHE A 330 -10.60 16.66 -14.91
N ASP A 331 -11.29 17.55 -14.25
CA ASP A 331 -12.75 17.59 -14.32
C ASP A 331 -13.22 18.09 -15.69
N SER A 332 -14.54 18.12 -15.89
CA SER A 332 -15.14 18.58 -17.16
C SER A 332 -14.82 20.02 -17.51
N ALA A 333 -14.39 20.82 -16.54
CA ALA A 333 -13.94 22.21 -16.74
C ALA A 333 -12.43 22.30 -17.00
N GLY A 334 -11.70 21.17 -16.95
CA GLY A 334 -10.27 21.12 -17.16
C GLY A 334 -9.45 21.46 -15.92
N ALA A 335 -10.06 21.51 -14.72
CA ALA A 335 -9.35 21.65 -13.47
C ALA A 335 -8.81 20.30 -12.99
N PRO A 336 -7.59 20.25 -12.41
CA PRO A 336 -7.05 19.01 -11.84
C PRO A 336 -7.97 18.46 -10.76
N VAL A 337 -8.33 17.19 -10.88
CA VAL A 337 -9.02 16.46 -9.82
C VAL A 337 -7.95 15.87 -8.92
N VAL A 338 -7.78 16.44 -7.74
CA VAL A 338 -6.83 15.97 -6.75
C VAL A 338 -7.53 14.95 -5.86
N TRP A 339 -7.12 13.70 -5.95
CA TRP A 339 -7.66 12.64 -5.10
C TRP A 339 -7.45 12.94 -3.61
N GLY A 340 -8.53 12.86 -2.83
CA GLY A 340 -8.49 13.07 -1.38
C GLY A 340 -8.20 14.50 -0.94
N ALA A 341 -8.29 15.48 -1.83
CA ALA A 341 -8.41 16.86 -1.41
C ALA A 341 -9.75 17.04 -0.69
N SER A 342 -9.72 17.77 0.42
CA SER A 342 -10.92 18.32 1.04
C SER A 342 -11.67 19.14 -0.02
N GLY A 343 -12.83 18.68 -0.42
CA GLY A 343 -13.50 19.24 -1.57
C GLY A 343 -13.46 18.37 -2.82
N ASP A 344 -12.85 17.19 -2.76
CA ASP A 344 -13.12 16.13 -3.71
C ASP A 344 -14.54 15.56 -3.50
N THR A 345 -15.43 16.44 -3.15
CA THR A 345 -16.88 16.33 -3.29
C THR A 345 -17.26 16.13 -4.75
N ASN A 346 -16.29 16.24 -5.58
CA ASN A 346 -16.39 15.86 -6.96
C ASN A 346 -16.48 14.34 -7.14
N SER A 347 -16.09 13.58 -6.16
CA SER A 347 -16.53 12.20 -6.05
C SER A 347 -18.05 12.09 -5.79
N ALA A 348 -18.61 12.98 -5.00
CA ALA A 348 -20.06 13.10 -4.83
C ALA A 348 -20.71 13.83 -6.00
N ASN A 349 -19.94 14.54 -6.77
CA ASN A 349 -20.44 15.16 -7.95
C ASN A 349 -20.45 14.14 -9.06
N THR A 350 -21.17 13.07 -8.72
CA THR A 350 -22.19 13.12 -9.67
C THR A 350 -21.81 12.47 -10.97
N ALA A 351 -22.62 11.63 -11.34
CA ALA A 351 -22.89 11.30 -12.73
C ALA A 351 -21.74 11.68 -13.69
N GLY A 352 -20.69 10.87 -13.73
CA GLY A 352 -19.71 10.96 -14.81
C GLY A 352 -18.27 11.28 -14.46
N LYS A 353 -17.89 11.29 -13.19
CA LYS A 353 -16.47 11.33 -12.81
C LYS A 353 -15.96 9.94 -12.56
N THR A 354 -14.93 9.55 -13.25
CA THR A 354 -14.34 8.22 -13.14
C THR A 354 -12.88 8.36 -12.74
N TYR A 355 -12.35 7.50 -11.86
CA TYR A 355 -10.90 7.44 -11.62
C TYR A 355 -10.18 6.86 -12.82
N VAL A 356 -10.89 6.14 -13.64
CA VAL A 356 -10.34 5.51 -14.83
C VAL A 356 -11.22 5.90 -16.03
N PRO A 357 -10.63 6.18 -17.19
CA PRO A 357 -11.39 6.50 -18.41
C PRO A 357 -12.34 5.38 -18.82
N PHE A 358 -12.04 4.14 -18.45
CA PHE A 358 -12.88 2.96 -18.68
C PHE A 358 -12.55 1.86 -17.68
N GLU A 359 -13.50 0.97 -17.45
CA GLU A 359 -13.28 -0.25 -16.70
C GLU A 359 -12.73 -1.36 -17.60
N GLY A 360 -11.98 -2.26 -17.04
CA GLY A 360 -11.29 -3.35 -17.69
C GLY A 360 -10.18 -3.84 -16.78
N ASN A 361 -9.25 -4.61 -17.31
CA ASN A 361 -8.14 -5.11 -16.52
C ASN A 361 -6.82 -5.11 -17.33
N ILE A 362 -5.72 -5.16 -16.64
CA ILE A 362 -4.42 -5.42 -17.23
C ILE A 362 -4.39 -6.87 -17.72
N LYS A 363 -3.86 -7.11 -18.92
CA LYS A 363 -3.77 -8.46 -19.49
C LYS A 363 -3.05 -9.42 -18.53
N GLY A 364 -3.65 -10.58 -18.32
CA GLY A 364 -3.12 -11.60 -17.41
C GLY A 364 -3.45 -11.36 -15.94
N ALA A 365 -4.08 -10.25 -15.60
CA ALA A 365 -4.56 -10.02 -14.24
C ALA A 365 -5.68 -10.98 -13.87
N VAL A 366 -5.66 -11.42 -12.61
CA VAL A 366 -6.70 -12.25 -12.03
C VAL A 366 -7.58 -11.39 -11.14
N SER A 367 -8.92 -11.50 -11.29
CA SER A 367 -9.87 -10.85 -10.39
C SER A 367 -9.72 -11.41 -8.97
N PHE A 368 -9.27 -10.55 -8.07
CA PHE A 368 -8.98 -10.92 -6.70
C PHE A 368 -9.57 -9.91 -5.72
N PRO A 369 -10.91 -9.82 -5.61
CA PRO A 369 -11.56 -8.82 -4.80
C PRO A 369 -11.06 -8.84 -3.35
N TRP A 370 -10.58 -7.71 -2.87
CA TRP A 370 -9.94 -7.57 -1.57
C TRP A 370 -10.83 -8.00 -0.38
N LEU A 371 -12.15 -7.83 -0.51
CA LEU A 371 -13.11 -8.26 0.50
C LEU A 371 -13.13 -9.79 0.70
N ALA A 372 -12.72 -10.56 -0.30
CA ALA A 372 -12.64 -12.02 -0.21
C ALA A 372 -11.69 -12.53 0.89
N LEU A 373 -10.78 -11.68 1.34
CA LEU A 373 -9.77 -12.03 2.34
C LEU A 373 -10.29 -12.02 3.78
N PHE A 374 -11.51 -11.51 4.01
CA PHE A 374 -12.03 -11.34 5.36
C PHE A 374 -13.00 -12.44 5.77
N GLU A 375 -13.00 -12.75 7.06
CA GLU A 375 -13.91 -13.73 7.66
C GLU A 375 -15.37 -13.39 7.37
N GLY A 376 -16.15 -14.42 7.08
CA GLY A 376 -17.57 -14.29 6.78
C GLY A 376 -17.90 -13.79 5.36
N ILE A 377 -16.90 -13.38 4.58
CA ILE A 377 -17.10 -12.96 3.20
C ILE A 377 -16.71 -14.10 2.24
N PRO A 378 -17.54 -14.42 1.24
CA PRO A 378 -17.22 -15.45 0.25
C PRO A 378 -15.94 -15.15 -0.53
N ASP A 379 -15.28 -16.17 -1.05
CA ASP A 379 -14.03 -16.03 -1.84
C ASP A 379 -14.23 -15.28 -3.16
N SER A 380 -15.47 -15.08 -3.58
CA SER A 380 -15.82 -14.18 -4.68
C SER A 380 -15.70 -12.69 -4.32
N GLY A 381 -15.61 -12.35 -3.03
CA GLY A 381 -15.71 -10.99 -2.54
C GLY A 381 -17.11 -10.36 -2.66
N ASN A 382 -18.09 -11.15 -3.06
CA ASN A 382 -19.47 -10.67 -3.17
C ASN A 382 -20.10 -10.57 -1.78
N THR A 383 -20.55 -9.37 -1.43
CA THR A 383 -21.20 -9.10 -0.15
C THR A 383 -22.72 -9.16 -0.21
N SER A 384 -23.30 -9.39 -1.38
CA SER A 384 -24.74 -9.59 -1.52
C SER A 384 -25.19 -10.84 -0.75
N GLY A 385 -26.13 -10.68 0.15
CA GLY A 385 -26.62 -11.76 1.02
C GLY A 385 -25.71 -12.10 2.21
N VAL A 386 -24.58 -11.41 2.38
CA VAL A 386 -23.76 -11.55 3.59
C VAL A 386 -24.48 -10.93 4.77
N THR A 387 -24.65 -11.71 5.83
CA THR A 387 -25.40 -11.25 7.02
C THR A 387 -24.62 -10.23 7.83
N ALA A 388 -25.31 -9.37 8.59
CA ALA A 388 -24.68 -8.43 9.50
C ALA A 388 -23.71 -9.11 10.49
N THR A 389 -23.94 -10.37 10.84
CA THR A 389 -23.08 -11.17 11.71
C THR A 389 -21.69 -11.39 11.11
N ALA A 390 -21.58 -11.56 9.79
CA ALA A 390 -20.29 -11.68 9.11
C ALA A 390 -19.47 -10.39 9.21
N PHE A 391 -20.12 -9.22 9.16
CA PHE A 391 -19.48 -7.91 9.35
C PHE A 391 -19.12 -7.63 10.81
N ASN A 392 -19.79 -8.25 11.76
CA ASN A 392 -19.44 -8.12 13.17
C ASN A 392 -18.06 -8.71 13.50
N ASN A 393 -17.47 -9.51 12.60
CA ASN A 393 -16.10 -9.95 12.69
C ASN A 393 -15.09 -8.82 12.38
N GLY A 394 -15.55 -7.63 12.05
CA GLY A 394 -14.76 -6.40 11.99
C GLY A 394 -13.67 -6.42 10.94
N TYR A 395 -13.89 -7.11 9.82
CA TYR A 395 -12.87 -7.28 8.75
C TYR A 395 -11.58 -7.92 9.25
N ARG A 396 -11.69 -8.96 10.05
CA ARG A 396 -10.56 -9.81 10.36
C ARG A 396 -10.16 -10.61 9.14
N TYR A 397 -8.85 -10.69 8.88
CA TYR A 397 -8.36 -11.62 7.88
C TYR A 397 -8.78 -13.07 8.22
N LYS A 398 -9.13 -13.82 7.21
CA LYS A 398 -9.34 -15.27 7.31
C LYS A 398 -8.08 -15.94 7.88
N SER A 399 -8.22 -17.19 8.33
CA SER A 399 -7.07 -17.99 8.76
C SER A 399 -6.01 -18.07 7.66
N LYS A 400 -4.76 -18.23 8.04
CA LYS A 400 -3.64 -18.34 7.09
C LYS A 400 -3.86 -19.43 6.05
N SER A 401 -4.40 -20.59 6.46
CA SER A 401 -4.71 -21.70 5.55
C SER A 401 -5.82 -21.33 4.56
N ALA A 402 -6.87 -20.63 5.01
CA ALA A 402 -7.94 -20.18 4.12
C ALA A 402 -7.43 -19.16 3.10
N LEU A 403 -6.57 -18.22 3.53
CA LEU A 403 -5.93 -17.28 2.61
C LEU A 403 -5.07 -18.00 1.58
N ALA A 404 -4.23 -18.96 1.99
CA ALA A 404 -3.40 -19.75 1.08
C ALA A 404 -4.26 -20.49 0.05
N ASN A 405 -5.39 -21.06 0.47
CA ASN A 405 -6.33 -21.73 -0.43
C ASN A 405 -6.95 -20.77 -1.45
N ILE A 406 -7.31 -19.55 -1.04
CA ILE A 406 -7.82 -18.53 -1.98
C ILE A 406 -6.77 -18.21 -3.05
N PHE A 407 -5.52 -17.99 -2.67
CA PHE A 407 -4.43 -17.72 -3.62
C PHE A 407 -4.21 -18.90 -4.58
N ALA A 408 -4.15 -20.13 -4.06
CA ALA A 408 -3.99 -21.34 -4.85
C ALA A 408 -5.16 -21.56 -5.83
N ASN A 409 -6.40 -21.40 -5.36
CA ASN A 409 -7.60 -21.57 -6.18
C ASN A 409 -7.71 -20.54 -7.31
N LYS A 410 -7.09 -19.36 -7.13
CA LYS A 410 -7.01 -18.32 -8.15
C LYS A 410 -5.79 -18.45 -9.07
N GLY A 411 -4.98 -19.49 -8.89
CA GLY A 411 -3.88 -19.83 -9.79
C GLY A 411 -2.49 -19.39 -9.34
N TYR A 412 -2.31 -19.00 -8.07
CA TYR A 412 -0.98 -18.73 -7.55
C TYR A 412 -0.12 -20.00 -7.57
N VAL A 413 1.07 -19.89 -8.12
CA VAL A 413 2.07 -20.95 -8.13
C VAL A 413 3.21 -20.57 -7.18
N ALA A 414 3.61 -21.51 -6.33
CA ALA A 414 4.67 -21.27 -5.34
C ALA A 414 5.96 -20.77 -6.00
N GLY A 415 6.55 -19.73 -5.43
CA GLY A 415 7.74 -19.07 -5.96
C GLY A 415 7.47 -17.96 -6.96
N SER A 416 6.22 -17.76 -7.38
CA SER A 416 5.83 -16.60 -8.20
C SER A 416 5.89 -15.32 -7.37
N THR A 417 6.17 -14.20 -8.01
CA THR A 417 5.96 -12.89 -7.40
C THR A 417 4.52 -12.45 -7.61
N VAL A 418 3.83 -12.16 -6.52
CA VAL A 418 2.51 -11.51 -6.56
C VAL A 418 2.70 -10.04 -6.94
N ILE A 419 1.93 -9.56 -7.91
CA ILE A 419 1.87 -8.14 -8.25
C ILE A 419 0.47 -7.68 -7.94
N SER A 420 0.34 -6.85 -6.91
CA SER A 420 -0.95 -6.36 -6.45
C SER A 420 -1.24 -4.97 -7.02
N GLN A 421 -2.40 -4.82 -7.61
CA GLN A 421 -2.90 -3.55 -8.11
C GLN A 421 -4.42 -3.44 -7.90
N CYS A 422 -4.95 -2.25 -7.98
CA CYS A 422 -6.39 -2.01 -7.98
C CYS A 422 -6.72 -0.80 -8.88
N ARG A 423 -7.48 0.15 -8.38
CA ARG A 423 -7.73 1.42 -9.04
C ARG A 423 -6.66 2.46 -8.70
N THR A 424 -6.30 2.59 -7.43
CA THR A 424 -5.41 3.62 -6.85
C THR A 424 -4.47 3.08 -5.77
N ASN A 425 -4.22 1.78 -5.77
CA ASN A 425 -3.34 1.07 -4.83
C ASN A 425 -3.75 1.15 -3.34
N PHE A 426 -5.04 1.24 -3.01
CA PHE A 426 -5.54 1.13 -1.63
C PHE A 426 -6.08 -0.26 -1.32
N GLU A 427 -7.02 -0.77 -2.10
CA GLU A 427 -7.51 -2.14 -2.02
C GLU A 427 -6.38 -3.16 -2.24
N ALA A 428 -5.47 -2.83 -3.15
CA ALA A 428 -4.28 -3.64 -3.44
C ALA A 428 -3.35 -3.81 -2.24
N GLN A 429 -3.32 -2.83 -1.32
CA GLN A 429 -2.52 -2.94 -0.10
C GLN A 429 -3.04 -4.02 0.84
N VAL A 430 -4.35 -4.23 0.88
CA VAL A 430 -4.98 -5.29 1.67
C VAL A 430 -4.57 -6.67 1.14
N ASN A 431 -4.63 -6.86 -0.17
CA ASN A 431 -4.23 -8.12 -0.81
C ASN A 431 -2.72 -8.36 -0.69
N GLY A 432 -1.93 -7.32 -0.92
CA GLY A 432 -0.49 -7.41 -0.81
C GLY A 432 -0.02 -7.63 0.63
N PHE A 433 -0.70 -7.08 1.63
CA PHE A 433 -0.41 -7.39 3.02
C PHE A 433 -0.66 -8.88 3.32
N ALA A 434 -1.76 -9.43 2.83
CA ALA A 434 -2.04 -10.86 3.00
C ALA A 434 -0.96 -11.74 2.34
N SER A 435 -0.54 -11.42 1.12
CA SER A 435 0.48 -12.21 0.41
C SER A 435 1.87 -12.03 1.03
N LEU A 436 2.33 -10.80 1.23
CA LEU A 436 3.70 -10.50 1.68
C LEU A 436 3.93 -10.78 3.16
N ASN A 437 2.96 -10.38 4.01
CA ASN A 437 3.15 -10.33 5.46
C ASN A 437 2.40 -11.41 6.24
N ILE A 438 1.47 -12.13 5.62
CA ILE A 438 0.79 -13.27 6.24
C ILE A 438 1.30 -14.57 5.65
N LEU A 439 1.29 -14.68 4.32
CA LEU A 439 1.65 -15.91 3.61
C LEU A 439 3.15 -16.02 3.30
N GLY A 440 3.90 -14.92 3.38
CA GLY A 440 5.32 -14.91 3.05
C GLY A 440 5.61 -15.03 1.56
N TYR A 441 4.66 -14.65 0.68
CA TYR A 441 4.87 -14.67 -0.76
C TYR A 441 5.58 -13.40 -1.23
N PRO A 442 6.60 -13.50 -2.09
CA PRO A 442 7.21 -12.32 -2.70
C PRO A 442 6.13 -11.46 -3.36
N THR A 443 6.05 -10.19 -2.99
CA THR A 443 4.96 -9.31 -3.45
C THR A 443 5.49 -7.92 -3.76
N ALA A 444 5.07 -7.39 -4.91
CA ALA A 444 5.26 -5.99 -5.29
C ALA A 444 3.91 -5.34 -5.58
N TYR A 445 3.89 -4.02 -5.56
CA TYR A 445 2.69 -3.23 -5.76
C TYR A 445 2.84 -2.31 -6.97
N TYR A 446 1.84 -2.28 -7.82
CA TYR A 446 1.76 -1.28 -8.88
C TYR A 446 1.05 -0.02 -8.33
N ASP A 447 1.82 0.97 -7.90
CA ASP A 447 1.26 2.12 -7.18
C ASP A 447 0.40 3.02 -8.06
N GLY A 448 0.76 3.23 -9.33
CA GLY A 448 -0.05 3.98 -10.29
C GLY A 448 -1.39 3.30 -10.63
N SER A 449 -1.45 2.00 -10.53
CA SER A 449 -2.66 1.19 -10.71
C SER A 449 -3.42 1.49 -12.01
N LEU A 450 -4.71 1.19 -12.08
CA LEU A 450 -5.50 1.43 -13.28
C LEU A 450 -5.70 2.91 -13.61
N VAL A 451 -5.59 3.80 -12.65
CA VAL A 451 -5.63 5.25 -12.92
C VAL A 451 -4.52 5.63 -13.88
N GLU A 452 -3.30 5.18 -13.62
CA GLU A 452 -2.16 5.43 -14.50
C GLU A 452 -2.26 4.62 -15.79
N TRP A 453 -2.60 3.34 -15.68
CA TRP A 453 -2.68 2.43 -16.82
C TRP A 453 -3.66 2.89 -17.88
N THR A 454 -4.86 3.26 -17.47
CA THR A 454 -5.94 3.66 -18.38
C THR A 454 -5.84 5.10 -18.88
N ALA A 455 -5.00 5.93 -18.25
CA ALA A 455 -4.75 7.29 -18.73
C ALA A 455 -4.05 7.33 -20.10
N LEU A 456 -3.46 6.22 -20.54
CA LEU A 456 -2.84 6.09 -21.86
C LEU A 456 -3.78 5.58 -22.95
N VAL A 457 -5.08 5.62 -22.73
CA VAL A 457 -6.08 5.29 -23.76
C VAL A 457 -6.17 6.38 -24.81
N SER A 458 -6.23 6.00 -26.04
CA SER A 458 -6.19 6.98 -27.13
C SER A 458 -7.05 6.67 -28.33
N SER A 459 -7.76 5.54 -28.34
CA SER A 459 -8.47 5.10 -29.53
C SER A 459 -9.90 5.61 -29.66
N HIS A 460 -10.42 6.33 -28.67
CA HIS A 460 -11.79 6.83 -28.72
C HIS A 460 -11.89 8.19 -29.42
N PRO A 461 -12.81 8.39 -30.37
CA PRO A 461 -12.88 9.63 -31.14
C PRO A 461 -13.22 10.89 -30.33
N ASP A 462 -13.94 10.74 -29.21
CA ASP A 462 -14.25 11.86 -28.30
C ASP A 462 -13.22 12.04 -27.20
N ASN A 463 -12.10 11.41 -27.34
CA ASN A 463 -11.22 11.24 -26.27
C ASN A 463 -10.22 12.38 -26.18
N HIS A 464 -10.03 12.82 -25.00
CA HIS A 464 -9.04 13.81 -24.63
C HIS A 464 -7.61 13.28 -24.71
N THR A 465 -7.45 12.03 -25.09
CA THR A 465 -6.17 11.31 -25.24
C THR A 465 -5.70 11.22 -26.69
N ASN A 466 -6.33 11.91 -27.64
CA ASN A 466 -5.81 12.09 -29.00
C ASN A 466 -4.37 12.57 -29.05
N GLN A 467 -3.83 12.88 -27.90
CA GLN A 467 -2.46 13.31 -27.70
C GLN A 467 -1.45 12.14 -27.64
N VAL A 468 -1.92 10.92 -27.45
CA VAL A 468 -1.02 9.74 -27.38
C VAL A 468 -0.93 9.10 -28.76
N PRO A 469 0.21 9.24 -29.47
CA PRO A 469 0.41 8.64 -30.78
C PRO A 469 0.26 7.11 -30.76
N SER A 470 -0.12 6.55 -31.91
CA SER A 470 -0.31 5.11 -32.05
C SER A 470 0.96 4.29 -31.83
N ASP A 471 2.11 4.90 -31.99
CA ASP A 471 3.44 4.31 -31.83
C ASP A 471 4.08 4.60 -30.46
N PHE A 472 3.33 5.26 -29.55
CA PHE A 472 3.87 5.55 -28.23
C PHE A 472 4.22 4.26 -27.47
N LYS A 473 5.44 4.16 -27.00
CA LYS A 473 6.06 2.92 -26.48
C LYS A 473 5.31 2.24 -25.33
N TRP A 474 4.56 2.98 -24.52
CA TRP A 474 3.79 2.45 -23.37
C TRP A 474 2.29 2.56 -23.58
N ARG A 475 1.85 2.61 -24.80
CA ARG A 475 0.43 2.68 -25.09
C ARG A 475 -0.27 1.39 -24.66
N THR A 476 -1.22 1.49 -23.72
CA THR A 476 -1.80 0.34 -23.02
C THR A 476 -3.06 -0.20 -23.70
N ASP A 477 -3.64 0.54 -24.66
CA ASP A 477 -4.89 0.21 -25.35
C ASP A 477 -4.69 -0.46 -26.72
N LEU A 478 -3.46 -0.66 -27.15
CA LEU A 478 -3.18 -1.22 -28.48
C LEU A 478 -3.51 -2.72 -28.53
N ALA A 479 -4.41 -3.07 -29.44
CA ALA A 479 -4.76 -4.47 -29.71
C ALA A 479 -3.56 -5.33 -30.14
N SER A 480 -2.60 -4.75 -30.86
CA SER A 480 -1.40 -5.45 -31.32
C SER A 480 -0.47 -5.88 -30.19
N VAL A 481 -0.48 -5.13 -29.08
CA VAL A 481 0.28 -5.47 -27.86
C VAL A 481 -0.58 -6.25 -26.88
N SER A 482 -1.91 -6.10 -26.97
CA SER A 482 -2.92 -6.81 -26.17
C SER A 482 -2.58 -6.83 -24.67
N VAL A 483 -2.38 -5.65 -24.08
CA VAL A 483 -2.09 -5.52 -22.66
C VAL A 483 -3.34 -5.37 -21.80
N PHE A 484 -4.52 -5.29 -22.41
CA PHE A 484 -5.82 -5.42 -21.75
C PHE A 484 -6.36 -6.84 -21.85
N GLY A 485 -6.87 -7.35 -20.74
CA GLY A 485 -7.58 -8.62 -20.74
C GLY A 485 -9.02 -8.48 -21.19
N TYR A 486 -9.70 -7.43 -20.75
CA TYR A 486 -11.08 -7.11 -21.11
C TYR A 486 -11.30 -5.60 -21.06
N ASN A 487 -11.95 -5.08 -22.07
CA ASN A 487 -12.31 -3.68 -22.15
C ASN A 487 -13.67 -3.51 -22.83
N PRO A 488 -14.77 -3.59 -22.09
CA PRO A 488 -16.11 -3.50 -22.65
C PRO A 488 -16.42 -2.12 -23.23
N GLN A 489 -15.72 -1.09 -22.79
CA GLN A 489 -15.99 0.28 -23.20
C GLN A 489 -15.41 0.60 -24.58
N ILE A 490 -14.25 0.07 -24.90
CA ILE A 490 -13.64 0.26 -26.23
C ILE A 490 -14.46 -0.47 -27.31
N SER A 491 -15.07 -1.60 -26.98
CA SER A 491 -15.88 -2.38 -27.92
C SER A 491 -17.29 -1.84 -28.13
N ASN A 492 -17.75 -0.92 -27.28
CA ASN A 492 -19.11 -0.39 -27.32
C ASN A 492 -19.13 1.13 -27.35
N SER A 493 -18.88 1.67 -28.53
CA SER A 493 -18.73 3.09 -28.77
C SER A 493 -19.91 3.98 -28.35
N GLY A 494 -21.11 3.41 -28.19
CA GLY A 494 -22.31 4.19 -27.90
C GLY A 494 -22.37 4.73 -26.47
N ASN A 495 -21.86 3.99 -25.49
CA ASN A 495 -21.95 4.38 -24.07
C ASN A 495 -20.66 4.99 -23.52
N VAL A 496 -19.55 4.71 -24.14
CA VAL A 496 -18.25 5.22 -23.71
C VAL A 496 -18.08 6.70 -24.08
N GLY A 497 -18.59 7.12 -25.24
CA GLY A 497 -18.52 8.51 -25.68
C GLY A 497 -19.07 9.48 -24.65
N SER A 498 -20.19 9.17 -24.02
CA SER A 498 -20.79 10.04 -23.02
C SER A 498 -20.05 10.05 -21.67
N ALA A 499 -19.33 8.99 -21.34
CA ALA A 499 -18.54 8.91 -20.11
C ALA A 499 -17.15 9.53 -20.29
N ILE A 500 -16.47 9.24 -21.40
CA ILE A 500 -15.14 9.78 -21.70
C ILE A 500 -15.20 11.27 -22.04
N SER A 501 -16.26 11.75 -22.68
CA SER A 501 -16.42 13.18 -22.94
C SER A 501 -16.45 14.05 -21.68
N ARG A 502 -16.66 13.46 -20.52
CA ARG A 502 -16.67 14.15 -19.23
C ARG A 502 -15.34 14.12 -18.49
N VAL A 503 -14.38 13.35 -18.98
CA VAL A 503 -13.11 13.14 -18.32
C VAL A 503 -11.99 13.58 -19.24
N LYS A 504 -11.25 14.56 -18.78
CA LYS A 504 -10.01 14.95 -19.43
C LYS A 504 -8.87 14.19 -18.75
N PRO A 505 -8.21 13.25 -19.44
CA PRO A 505 -7.09 12.52 -18.85
C PRO A 505 -5.95 13.46 -18.51
N ALA A 506 -5.10 13.04 -17.57
CA ALA A 506 -3.88 13.74 -17.26
C ALA A 506 -3.01 13.89 -18.51
N PRO A 507 -2.37 15.05 -18.72
CA PRO A 507 -1.45 15.23 -19.82
C PRO A 507 -0.30 14.22 -19.76
N VAL A 508 -0.05 13.57 -20.89
CA VAL A 508 1.03 12.58 -21.05
C VAL A 508 2.27 13.26 -21.59
N ASN A 509 3.41 13.05 -20.96
CA ASN A 509 4.69 13.46 -21.50
C ASN A 509 5.17 12.43 -22.54
N LEU A 510 4.99 12.73 -23.81
CA LEU A 510 5.40 11.85 -24.91
C LEU A 510 6.92 11.67 -25.04
N GLN A 511 7.69 12.53 -24.41
CA GLN A 511 9.17 12.45 -24.39
C GLN A 511 9.69 11.70 -23.15
N ALA A 512 8.82 11.17 -22.33
CA ALA A 512 9.23 10.46 -21.13
C ALA A 512 10.14 9.26 -21.47
N THR A 513 11.24 9.16 -20.75
CA THR A 513 12.16 8.02 -20.83
C THR A 513 11.87 6.97 -19.77
N THR A 514 11.18 7.35 -18.71
CA THR A 514 10.77 6.49 -17.61
C THR A 514 9.37 6.86 -17.10
N SER A 515 8.69 5.91 -16.47
CA SER A 515 7.48 6.12 -15.69
C SER A 515 7.73 5.93 -14.17
N LYS A 516 9.00 5.88 -13.77
CA LYS A 516 9.44 5.62 -12.38
C LYS A 516 10.23 6.77 -11.77
N LYS A 517 10.10 7.99 -12.27
CA LYS A 517 10.87 9.13 -11.78
C LYS A 517 10.70 9.32 -10.26
N PHE A 518 9.46 9.18 -9.74
CA PHE A 518 9.20 9.26 -8.30
C PHE A 518 9.98 8.21 -7.48
N ILE A 519 10.16 6.98 -7.99
CA ILE A 519 10.98 5.95 -7.34
C ILE A 519 12.47 6.31 -7.40
N GLN A 520 12.92 6.88 -8.53
CA GLN A 520 14.31 7.32 -8.69
C GLN A 520 14.64 8.47 -7.73
N GLU A 521 13.72 9.41 -7.54
CA GLU A 521 13.82 10.49 -6.56
C GLU A 521 13.90 9.96 -5.13
N ASP A 522 13.08 8.95 -4.80
CA ASP A 522 13.09 8.31 -3.49
C ASP A 522 14.40 7.58 -3.22
N LYS A 523 14.95 6.90 -4.22
CA LYS A 523 16.30 6.33 -4.14
C LYS A 523 17.34 7.41 -3.88
N ALA A 524 17.33 8.47 -4.69
CA ALA A 524 18.27 9.58 -4.54
C ALA A 524 18.15 10.24 -3.15
N TYR A 525 16.94 10.32 -2.59
CA TYR A 525 16.75 10.82 -1.22
C TYR A 525 17.44 9.93 -0.19
N LYS A 526 17.42 8.62 -0.36
CA LYS A 526 18.00 7.66 0.59
C LYS A 526 19.54 7.57 0.48
N TYR A 527 20.08 7.76 -0.71
CA TYR A 527 21.51 7.64 -0.98
C TYR A 527 22.25 8.94 -0.70
#